data_031e41235c27a6fcaf58a1b0b781a202
#
_entry.id   031e41235c27a6fcaf58a1b0b781a202
#
_cell.length_a   1.000
_cell.length_b   1.000
_cell.length_c   1.000
_cell.angle_alpha   90.00
_cell.angle_beta   90.00
_cell.angle_gamma   90.00
#
_symmetry.space_group_name_H-M   'P 1'
#
loop_
_entity.id
_entity.type
_entity.pdbx_description
1 polymer ?
#
loop_
_entity_poly.entity_id
_entity_poly.type
_entity_poly.pdbx_seq_one_letter_code
_entity_poly.pdbx_strand_id
1 'polypeptide(L)'
;MNMRKTFRLLLVSVFCCAVSLQTMAYDYETRHEIAVGVGSSAISQSSGSLSNMTAIPIEAMLSSIFSGGTHAAYTTYENKSKVVPISVEYFYHPSSWFSFGGILAFNSVKQDIVFVDNRNGGGATREVVGDAKKTNFAVMPAVKFDWLRKKHFGMYSKVAAGVTFQSEKQNSNGKKLIDQNKVNFGCQVSAIGLEGGWPFVRAFLELGAGEQGYACFGVRAKF
;
A
#
# COMPACT_ATOMS: atom_id res chain seq x y z
N MET A 1 -19.70 -0.05 -31.55
CA MET A 1 -20.27 0.45 -30.27
C MET A 1 -19.23 1.32 -29.59
N ASN A 2 -19.52 2.59 -29.33
CA ASN A 2 -18.52 3.62 -29.00
C ASN A 2 -18.14 3.50 -27.52
N MET A 3 -16.97 2.91 -27.23
CA MET A 3 -16.44 2.63 -25.87
C MET A 3 -16.48 3.85 -24.92
N ARG A 4 -16.32 5.07 -25.45
CA ARG A 4 -16.43 6.32 -24.68
C ARG A 4 -17.86 6.63 -24.22
N LYS A 5 -18.89 6.24 -25.00
CA LYS A 5 -20.30 6.43 -24.60
C LYS A 5 -20.70 5.41 -23.54
N THR A 6 -20.25 4.16 -23.66
CA THR A 6 -20.51 3.11 -22.67
C THR A 6 -19.86 3.44 -21.33
N PHE A 7 -18.61 3.93 -21.34
CA PHE A 7 -17.91 4.34 -20.14
C PHE A 7 -18.60 5.53 -19.42
N ARG A 8 -19.08 6.54 -20.20
CA ARG A 8 -19.84 7.66 -19.61
C ARG A 8 -21.16 7.23 -19.03
N LEU A 9 -21.89 6.33 -19.70
CA LEU A 9 -23.14 5.76 -19.18
C LEU A 9 -22.90 4.95 -17.89
N LEU A 10 -21.84 4.18 -17.84
CA LEU A 10 -21.45 3.42 -16.65
C LEU A 10 -21.09 4.35 -15.49
N LEU A 11 -20.35 5.43 -15.75
CA LEU A 11 -20.02 6.46 -14.76
C LEU A 11 -21.27 7.16 -14.24
N VAL A 12 -22.20 7.53 -15.11
CA VAL A 12 -23.48 8.18 -14.73
C VAL A 12 -24.35 7.21 -13.91
N SER A 13 -24.43 5.94 -14.32
CA SER A 13 -25.22 4.93 -13.57
C SER A 13 -24.63 4.67 -12.17
N VAL A 14 -23.30 4.56 -12.05
CA VAL A 14 -22.62 4.43 -10.76
C VAL A 14 -22.86 5.67 -9.89
N PHE A 15 -22.78 6.87 -10.49
CA PHE A 15 -23.05 8.12 -9.78
C PHE A 15 -24.53 8.24 -9.34
N CYS A 16 -25.49 7.88 -10.19
CA CYS A 16 -26.91 7.84 -9.82
C CYS A 16 -27.22 6.80 -8.74
N CYS A 17 -26.59 5.62 -8.79
CA CYS A 17 -26.69 4.62 -7.73
C CYS A 17 -26.09 5.13 -6.41
N ALA A 18 -24.93 5.81 -6.46
CA ALA A 18 -24.33 6.42 -5.29
C ALA A 18 -25.23 7.50 -4.64
N VAL A 19 -25.85 8.35 -5.45
CA VAL A 19 -26.78 9.40 -4.98
C VAL A 19 -28.06 8.79 -4.38
N SER A 20 -28.61 7.72 -4.98
CA SER A 20 -29.80 7.06 -4.44
C SER A 20 -29.53 6.28 -3.14
N LEU A 21 -28.31 5.81 -2.92
CA LEU A 21 -27.90 5.17 -1.67
C LEU A 21 -27.74 6.17 -0.51
N GLN A 22 -27.48 7.44 -0.79
CA GLN A 22 -27.36 8.48 0.24
C GLN A 22 -28.67 8.70 1.02
N THR A 23 -29.83 8.50 0.40
CA THR A 23 -31.13 8.63 1.06
C THR A 23 -31.41 7.53 2.10
N MET A 24 -30.62 6.47 2.10
CA MET A 24 -30.69 5.36 3.06
C MET A 24 -29.66 5.44 4.19
N ALA A 25 -28.81 6.46 4.20
CA ALA A 25 -27.84 6.67 5.26
C ALA A 25 -28.56 7.07 6.55
N TYR A 26 -28.60 6.16 7.51
CA TYR A 26 -29.12 6.45 8.85
C TYR A 26 -28.13 7.37 9.56
N ASP A 27 -28.60 8.57 9.95
CA ASP A 27 -27.81 9.53 10.69
C ASP A 27 -27.57 9.01 12.10
N TYR A 28 -26.40 8.38 12.31
CA TYR A 28 -25.95 7.97 13.62
C TYR A 28 -25.12 9.13 14.21
N GLU A 29 -25.43 9.56 15.43
CA GLU A 29 -24.93 10.78 16.08
C GLU A 29 -23.42 10.87 16.29
N THR A 30 -22.64 9.79 16.02
CA THR A 30 -21.19 9.81 16.20
C THR A 30 -20.50 10.65 15.12
N ARG A 31 -19.78 11.67 15.56
CA ARG A 31 -19.05 12.60 14.66
C ARG A 31 -17.58 12.32 14.52
N HIS A 32 -17.02 11.55 15.43
CA HIS A 32 -15.61 11.25 15.45
C HIS A 32 -15.38 9.75 15.28
N GLU A 33 -14.36 9.40 14.54
CA GLU A 33 -13.91 8.02 14.45
C GLU A 33 -12.37 7.92 14.49
N ILE A 34 -11.88 6.91 15.17
CA ILE A 34 -10.49 6.51 15.19
C ILE A 34 -10.42 5.05 14.74
N ALA A 35 -9.49 4.73 13.85
CA ALA A 35 -9.29 3.36 13.39
C ALA A 35 -7.83 2.96 13.47
N VAL A 36 -7.60 1.67 13.72
CA VAL A 36 -6.29 1.03 13.60
C VAL A 36 -6.43 -0.12 12.62
N GLY A 37 -5.57 -0.13 11.61
CA GLY A 37 -5.61 -1.10 10.52
C GLY A 37 -4.27 -1.73 10.24
N VAL A 38 -4.32 -2.92 9.64
CA VAL A 38 -3.18 -3.68 9.15
C VAL A 38 -3.43 -4.00 7.68
N GLY A 39 -2.47 -3.64 6.82
CA GLY A 39 -2.58 -3.82 5.39
C GLY A 39 -1.76 -4.98 4.84
N SER A 40 -1.99 -5.36 3.59
CA SER A 40 -1.29 -6.47 2.94
C SER A 40 0.11 -6.06 2.43
N SER A 41 0.20 -4.98 1.67
CA SER A 41 1.44 -4.52 1.03
C SER A 41 1.30 -3.09 0.55
N ALA A 42 2.09 -2.17 1.11
CA ALA A 42 2.11 -0.77 0.67
C ALA A 42 2.80 -0.59 -0.69
N ILE A 43 2.39 0.43 -1.47
CA ILE A 43 3.05 0.78 -2.74
C ILE A 43 4.51 1.16 -2.49
N SER A 44 4.81 1.89 -1.42
CA SER A 44 6.19 2.23 -1.04
C SER A 44 7.08 1.01 -0.75
N GLN A 45 6.48 -0.13 -0.33
CA GLN A 45 7.20 -1.40 -0.21
C GLN A 45 7.48 -2.02 -1.59
N SER A 46 6.56 -1.86 -2.54
CA SER A 46 6.66 -2.43 -3.89
C SER A 46 7.57 -1.62 -4.81
N SER A 47 7.65 -0.30 -4.63
CA SER A 47 8.44 0.59 -5.49
C SER A 47 9.95 0.24 -5.48
N GLY A 48 10.46 -0.30 -4.37
CA GLY A 48 11.81 -0.88 -4.34
C GLY A 48 11.94 -2.15 -5.20
N SER A 49 10.89 -2.93 -5.31
CA SER A 49 10.85 -4.13 -6.15
C SER A 49 10.65 -3.81 -7.64
N LEU A 50 9.89 -2.75 -7.97
CA LEU A 50 9.71 -2.30 -9.36
C LEU A 50 10.97 -1.65 -9.94
N SER A 51 11.72 -0.87 -9.15
CA SER A 51 13.03 -0.37 -9.57
C SER A 51 14.05 -1.49 -9.73
N ASN A 52 13.90 -2.59 -8.96
CA ASN A 52 14.73 -3.78 -9.10
C ASN A 52 14.24 -4.73 -10.20
N MET A 53 12.97 -4.68 -10.61
CA MET A 53 12.50 -5.36 -11.82
C MET A 53 12.96 -4.66 -13.10
N THR A 54 13.17 -3.35 -13.06
CA THR A 54 13.82 -2.62 -14.17
C THR A 54 15.35 -2.67 -14.08
N ALA A 55 15.92 -2.99 -12.89
CA ALA A 55 17.31 -3.32 -12.66
C ALA A 55 17.55 -4.85 -12.56
N ILE A 56 16.89 -5.66 -13.39
CA ILE A 56 17.63 -6.74 -14.03
C ILE A 56 18.73 -5.96 -14.76
N PRO A 57 19.99 -6.01 -14.28
CA PRO A 57 20.99 -5.13 -14.88
C PRO A 57 20.96 -5.46 -16.35
N ILE A 58 20.72 -4.47 -17.19
CA ILE A 58 20.91 -4.58 -18.64
C ILE A 58 22.24 -5.28 -18.92
N GLU A 59 23.23 -5.11 -18.05
CA GLU A 59 24.49 -5.83 -18.00
C GLU A 59 24.34 -7.35 -17.79
N ALA A 60 23.44 -7.84 -16.94
CA ALA A 60 23.20 -9.28 -16.77
C ALA A 60 22.42 -9.86 -17.96
N MET A 61 21.54 -9.05 -18.54
CA MET A 61 20.82 -9.42 -19.77
C MET A 61 21.75 -9.39 -20.98
N LEU A 62 22.61 -8.37 -21.11
CA LEU A 62 23.63 -8.28 -22.14
C LEU A 62 24.71 -9.39 -21.96
N SER A 63 25.18 -9.64 -20.75
CA SER A 63 26.16 -10.71 -20.50
C SER A 63 25.58 -12.10 -20.81
N SER A 64 24.29 -12.36 -20.56
CA SER A 64 23.63 -13.61 -20.92
C SER A 64 23.48 -13.78 -22.45
N ILE A 65 23.26 -12.67 -23.16
CA ILE A 65 23.17 -12.67 -24.64
C ILE A 65 24.54 -12.87 -25.27
N PHE A 66 25.60 -12.24 -24.74
CA PHE A 66 26.95 -12.31 -25.29
C PHE A 66 27.75 -13.55 -24.84
N SER A 67 27.38 -14.20 -23.72
CA SER A 67 28.06 -15.38 -23.18
C SER A 67 27.40 -16.73 -23.49
N GLY A 68 26.43 -16.77 -24.40
CA GLY A 68 25.79 -18.04 -24.81
C GLY A 68 24.89 -18.65 -23.73
N GLY A 69 24.37 -17.89 -22.82
CA GLY A 69 23.14 -18.21 -22.06
C GLY A 69 23.27 -19.10 -20.82
N THR A 70 24.46 -19.55 -20.37
CA THR A 70 24.50 -20.55 -19.30
C THR A 70 25.30 -20.17 -18.05
N HIS A 71 26.00 -19.04 -18.01
CA HIS A 71 26.92 -18.72 -16.91
C HIS A 71 26.87 -17.25 -16.51
N ALA A 72 25.82 -16.86 -15.79
CA ALA A 72 25.68 -15.50 -15.26
C ALA A 72 25.79 -15.48 -13.73
N ALA A 73 26.60 -14.57 -13.21
CA ALA A 73 26.56 -14.18 -11.81
C ALA A 73 25.69 -12.94 -11.69
N TYR A 74 24.73 -12.92 -10.76
CA TYR A 74 23.84 -11.78 -10.53
C TYR A 74 23.56 -11.59 -9.05
N THR A 75 23.21 -10.36 -8.69
CA THR A 75 22.80 -10.03 -7.32
C THR A 75 21.28 -9.95 -7.28
N THR A 76 20.68 -10.62 -6.31
CA THR A 76 19.24 -10.58 -6.08
C THR A 76 18.93 -10.16 -4.65
N TYR A 77 17.73 -9.61 -4.43
CA TYR A 77 17.24 -9.23 -3.11
C TYR A 77 16.22 -10.26 -2.65
N GLU A 78 16.51 -10.93 -1.54
CA GLU A 78 15.60 -11.87 -0.91
C GLU A 78 14.95 -11.25 0.33
N ASN A 79 13.62 -11.32 0.44
CA ASN A 79 12.91 -10.77 1.58
C ASN A 79 13.17 -11.61 2.83
N LYS A 80 13.91 -11.05 3.80
CA LYS A 80 14.18 -11.67 5.09
C LYS A 80 13.05 -11.45 6.09
N SER A 81 12.53 -10.25 6.14
CA SER A 81 11.46 -9.87 7.06
C SER A 81 10.69 -8.67 6.50
N LYS A 82 9.36 -8.77 6.53
CA LYS A 82 8.46 -7.72 6.09
C LYS A 82 7.50 -7.39 7.22
N VAL A 83 7.57 -6.14 7.73
CA VAL A 83 6.55 -5.60 8.61
C VAL A 83 5.42 -5.10 7.71
N VAL A 84 4.25 -5.71 7.84
CA VAL A 84 3.04 -5.29 7.12
C VAL A 84 2.70 -3.84 7.44
N PRO A 85 2.06 -3.10 6.52
CA PRO A 85 1.60 -1.75 6.79
C PRO A 85 0.67 -1.72 7.98
N ILE A 86 0.98 -0.87 8.95
CA ILE A 86 0.12 -0.57 10.11
C ILE A 86 -0.31 0.87 9.93
N SER A 87 -1.61 1.15 10.09
CA SER A 87 -2.15 2.50 9.99
C SER A 87 -3.01 2.89 11.17
N VAL A 88 -2.99 4.17 11.46
CA VAL A 88 -3.91 4.84 12.39
C VAL A 88 -4.64 5.92 11.61
N GLU A 89 -5.95 5.97 11.75
CA GLU A 89 -6.83 6.90 11.04
C GLU A 89 -7.65 7.70 12.04
N TYR A 90 -7.90 8.94 11.72
CA TYR A 90 -8.88 9.77 12.38
C TYR A 90 -9.73 10.47 11.35
N PHE A 91 -11.07 10.46 11.54
CA PHE A 91 -12.04 11.17 10.71
C PHE A 91 -13.05 11.90 11.55
N TYR A 92 -13.40 13.11 11.10
CA TYR A 92 -14.50 13.92 11.59
C TYR A 92 -15.63 13.92 10.54
N HIS A 93 -16.85 13.65 10.96
CA HIS A 93 -18.04 13.56 10.13
C HIS A 93 -18.90 14.83 10.28
N PRO A 94 -18.76 15.84 9.41
CA PRO A 94 -19.68 17.00 9.38
C PRO A 94 -21.06 16.61 8.85
N SER A 95 -21.14 15.52 8.08
CA SER A 95 -22.42 15.01 7.53
C SER A 95 -22.43 13.48 7.54
N SER A 96 -23.60 12.89 7.28
CA SER A 96 -23.79 11.44 7.27
C SER A 96 -23.04 10.71 6.14
N TRP A 97 -22.76 11.40 5.04
CA TRP A 97 -22.16 10.83 3.83
C TRP A 97 -20.70 11.22 3.59
N PHE A 98 -20.19 12.24 4.32
CA PHE A 98 -18.87 12.80 4.10
C PHE A 98 -18.11 12.96 5.41
N SER A 99 -16.84 12.64 5.38
CA SER A 99 -15.91 12.90 6.47
C SER A 99 -14.53 13.28 5.95
N PHE A 100 -13.80 14.02 6.75
CA PHE A 100 -12.43 14.39 6.50
C PHE A 100 -11.56 14.12 7.73
N GLY A 101 -10.27 13.89 7.48
CA GLY A 101 -9.36 13.54 8.56
C GLY A 101 -7.95 13.29 8.08
N GLY A 102 -7.28 12.33 8.68
CA GLY A 102 -5.91 11.98 8.35
C GLY A 102 -5.58 10.53 8.61
N ILE A 103 -4.56 10.07 7.91
CA ILE A 103 -4.03 8.71 7.99
C ILE A 103 -2.53 8.82 8.28
N LEU A 104 -2.09 8.08 9.29
CA LEU A 104 -0.70 7.79 9.56
C LEU A 104 -0.46 6.33 9.20
N ALA A 105 0.51 6.05 8.33
CA ALA A 105 0.86 4.68 7.95
C ALA A 105 2.35 4.43 8.17
N PHE A 106 2.68 3.24 8.64
CA PHE A 106 4.04 2.80 8.90
C PHE A 106 4.26 1.41 8.31
N ASN A 107 5.38 1.23 7.63
CA ASN A 107 5.80 -0.08 7.17
C ASN A 107 7.34 -0.19 7.13
N SER A 108 7.86 -1.42 7.18
CA SER A 108 9.29 -1.67 7.08
C SER A 108 9.56 -3.00 6.37
N VAL A 109 10.59 -3.01 5.53
CA VAL A 109 11.07 -4.21 4.82
C VAL A 109 12.54 -4.36 5.09
N LYS A 110 12.95 -5.59 5.42
CA LYS A 110 14.34 -6.01 5.47
C LYS A 110 14.58 -7.05 4.38
N GLN A 111 15.64 -6.89 3.63
CA GLN A 111 16.03 -7.77 2.52
C GLN A 111 17.49 -8.15 2.69
N ASP A 112 17.83 -9.40 2.39
CA ASP A 112 19.20 -9.82 2.26
C ASP A 112 19.64 -9.64 0.81
N ILE A 113 20.83 -9.13 0.60
CA ILE A 113 21.46 -9.00 -0.72
C ILE A 113 22.22 -10.29 -0.96
N VAL A 114 21.72 -11.10 -1.90
CA VAL A 114 22.28 -12.42 -2.22
C VAL A 114 23.00 -12.36 -3.55
N PHE A 115 24.26 -12.72 -3.54
CA PHE A 115 25.04 -12.96 -4.76
C PHE A 115 24.83 -14.41 -5.21
N VAL A 116 24.39 -14.57 -6.45
CA VAL A 116 24.15 -15.88 -7.07
C VAL A 116 25.18 -16.08 -8.16
N ASP A 117 26.04 -17.05 -8.01
CA ASP A 117 27.03 -17.45 -9.01
C ASP A 117 26.67 -18.80 -9.64
N ASN A 118 26.39 -18.78 -10.92
CA ASN A 118 25.99 -19.95 -11.70
C ASN A 118 27.05 -20.36 -12.72
N ARG A 119 28.31 -19.88 -12.56
CA ARG A 119 29.38 -20.10 -13.54
C ARG A 119 30.00 -21.51 -13.53
N ASN A 120 29.85 -22.27 -12.45
CA ASN A 120 30.59 -23.52 -12.26
C ASN A 120 29.84 -24.80 -12.67
N GLY A 121 28.68 -24.73 -13.36
CA GLY A 121 27.99 -25.91 -13.91
C GLY A 121 27.53 -27.00 -12.92
N GLY A 122 27.84 -26.86 -11.64
CA GLY A 122 27.51 -27.81 -10.57
C GLY A 122 26.40 -27.38 -9.62
N GLY A 123 25.72 -26.29 -9.94
CA GLY A 123 24.67 -25.69 -9.10
C GLY A 123 24.99 -24.24 -8.77
N ALA A 124 23.92 -23.42 -8.57
CA ALA A 124 24.08 -22.02 -8.21
C ALA A 124 24.62 -21.89 -6.78
N THR A 125 25.78 -21.29 -6.62
CA THR A 125 26.30 -20.91 -5.30
C THR A 125 25.63 -19.61 -4.89
N ARG A 126 25.05 -19.58 -3.67
CA ARG A 126 24.37 -18.42 -3.10
C ARG A 126 25.12 -17.95 -1.87
N GLU A 127 25.49 -16.68 -1.85
CA GLU A 127 26.17 -16.05 -0.73
C GLU A 127 25.46 -14.75 -0.35
N VAL A 128 25.17 -14.58 0.94
CA VAL A 128 24.60 -13.34 1.46
C VAL A 128 25.73 -12.33 1.62
N VAL A 129 25.74 -11.31 0.76
CA VAL A 129 26.80 -10.29 0.71
C VAL A 129 26.41 -8.99 1.43
N GLY A 130 25.18 -8.88 1.90
CA GLY A 130 24.74 -7.69 2.62
C GLY A 130 23.29 -7.74 3.07
N ASP A 131 22.87 -6.68 3.72
CA ASP A 131 21.50 -6.44 4.15
C ASP A 131 21.02 -5.06 3.73
N ALA A 132 19.73 -4.97 3.37
CA ALA A 132 19.03 -3.73 3.06
C ALA A 132 17.80 -3.59 3.95
N LYS A 133 17.62 -2.41 4.56
CA LYS A 133 16.44 -2.06 5.35
C LYS A 133 15.80 -0.81 4.79
N LYS A 134 14.51 -0.89 4.47
CA LYS A 134 13.68 0.21 4.04
C LYS A 134 12.56 0.43 5.05
N THR A 135 12.43 1.63 5.57
CA THR A 135 11.39 2.02 6.52
C THR A 135 10.65 3.21 5.96
N ASN A 136 9.33 3.17 5.96
CA ASN A 136 8.47 4.22 5.45
C ASN A 136 7.48 4.66 6.52
N PHE A 137 7.28 5.97 6.62
CA PHE A 137 6.27 6.60 7.44
C PHE A 137 5.50 7.61 6.59
N ALA A 138 4.19 7.42 6.46
CA ALA A 138 3.34 8.29 5.64
C ALA A 138 2.39 9.10 6.52
N VAL A 139 2.21 10.38 6.16
CA VAL A 139 1.23 11.30 6.75
C VAL A 139 0.37 11.83 5.62
N MET A 140 -0.92 11.54 5.65
CA MET A 140 -1.83 11.83 4.56
C MET A 140 -3.14 12.40 5.08
N PRO A 141 -3.48 13.67 4.78
CA PRO A 141 -4.85 14.14 4.85
C PRO A 141 -5.76 13.26 3.98
N ALA A 142 -6.97 13.02 4.45
CA ALA A 142 -7.87 12.06 3.84
C ALA A 142 -9.32 12.57 3.83
N VAL A 143 -10.07 12.13 2.83
CA VAL A 143 -11.52 12.28 2.75
C VAL A 143 -12.15 10.90 2.60
N LYS A 144 -13.30 10.71 3.25
CA LYS A 144 -14.06 9.47 3.22
C LYS A 144 -15.51 9.78 2.84
N PHE A 145 -16.08 8.97 1.96
CA PHE A 145 -17.45 9.05 1.48
C PHE A 145 -18.19 7.80 1.93
N ASP A 146 -19.13 7.98 2.85
CA ASP A 146 -19.97 6.92 3.38
C ASP A 146 -21.18 6.72 2.46
N TRP A 147 -21.21 5.61 1.72
CA TRP A 147 -22.29 5.24 0.80
C TRP A 147 -23.47 4.63 1.54
N LEU A 148 -23.15 3.89 2.61
CA LEU A 148 -24.15 3.31 3.49
C LEU A 148 -23.66 3.42 4.93
N ARG A 149 -24.46 4.05 5.78
CA ARG A 149 -24.15 4.26 7.20
C ARG A 149 -25.32 3.80 8.06
N LYS A 150 -25.32 2.49 8.41
CA LYS A 150 -26.34 1.90 9.29
C LYS A 150 -25.77 1.61 10.68
N LYS A 151 -26.68 1.33 11.63
CA LYS A 151 -26.31 1.07 13.04
C LYS A 151 -25.26 -0.01 13.23
N HIS A 152 -25.29 -1.08 12.44
CA HIS A 152 -24.39 -2.25 12.57
C HIS A 152 -23.51 -2.50 11.35
N PHE A 153 -23.74 -1.82 10.24
CA PHE A 153 -23.04 -2.04 8.98
C PHE A 153 -22.87 -0.70 8.23
N GLY A 154 -21.74 -0.58 7.54
CA GLY A 154 -21.45 0.57 6.68
C GLY A 154 -20.64 0.19 5.46
N MET A 155 -20.76 1.01 4.42
CA MET A 155 -19.94 0.95 3.20
C MET A 155 -19.43 2.35 2.87
N TYR A 156 -18.19 2.44 2.44
CA TYR A 156 -17.56 3.73 2.14
C TYR A 156 -16.45 3.58 1.08
N SER A 157 -16.04 4.73 0.56
CA SER A 157 -14.79 4.90 -0.18
C SER A 157 -13.93 5.97 0.48
N LYS A 158 -12.62 5.88 0.30
CA LYS A 158 -11.67 6.79 0.94
C LYS A 158 -10.54 7.15 -0.03
N VAL A 159 -10.13 8.41 0.00
CA VAL A 159 -8.99 8.91 -0.74
C VAL A 159 -8.12 9.73 0.21
N ALA A 160 -6.83 9.49 0.16
CA ALA A 160 -5.82 10.24 0.90
C ALA A 160 -4.62 10.55 0.02
N ALA A 161 -4.00 11.69 0.25
CA ALA A 161 -2.78 12.10 -0.42
C ALA A 161 -1.92 12.93 0.54
N GLY A 162 -0.61 12.74 0.49
CA GLY A 162 0.30 13.41 1.40
C GLY A 162 1.75 13.08 1.15
N VAL A 163 2.53 12.95 2.20
CA VAL A 163 3.96 12.72 2.14
C VAL A 163 4.36 11.43 2.84
N THR A 164 5.32 10.73 2.24
CA THR A 164 5.95 9.53 2.79
C THR A 164 7.42 9.81 3.03
N PHE A 165 7.84 9.68 4.28
CA PHE A 165 9.24 9.74 4.71
C PHE A 165 9.82 8.33 4.61
N GLN A 166 10.81 8.17 3.77
CA GLN A 166 11.50 6.90 3.52
C GLN A 166 12.92 6.97 4.03
N SER A 167 13.30 6.03 4.89
CA SER A 167 14.68 5.82 5.31
C SER A 167 15.17 4.50 4.73
N GLU A 168 16.25 4.56 3.97
CA GLU A 168 16.88 3.42 3.32
C GLU A 168 18.29 3.25 3.82
N LYS A 169 18.59 2.06 4.37
CA LYS A 169 19.92 1.69 4.85
C LYS A 169 20.36 0.41 4.19
N GLN A 170 21.54 0.41 3.61
CA GLN A 170 22.12 -0.75 2.95
C GLN A 170 23.56 -0.96 3.46
N ASN A 171 23.83 -2.17 3.90
CA ASN A 171 25.14 -2.60 4.34
C ASN A 171 25.60 -3.76 3.44
N SER A 172 26.90 -3.76 3.11
CA SER A 172 27.53 -4.90 2.42
C SER A 172 28.92 -5.11 3.02
N ASN A 173 29.22 -6.36 3.39
CA ASN A 173 30.49 -6.75 4.01
C ASN A 173 30.92 -5.86 5.20
N GLY A 174 29.95 -5.46 6.05
CA GLY A 174 30.22 -4.62 7.22
C GLY A 174 30.46 -3.14 6.91
N LYS A 175 30.39 -2.71 5.64
CA LYS A 175 30.50 -1.31 5.24
C LYS A 175 29.11 -0.77 4.88
N LYS A 176 28.80 0.44 5.39
CA LYS A 176 27.58 1.16 4.97
C LYS A 176 27.76 1.63 3.53
N LEU A 177 26.89 1.15 2.64
CA LEU A 177 26.84 1.56 1.24
C LEU A 177 25.89 2.72 1.02
N ILE A 178 24.72 2.67 1.66
CA ILE A 178 23.65 3.66 1.50
C ILE A 178 23.07 3.97 2.88
N ASP A 179 22.93 5.25 3.18
CA ASP A 179 22.15 5.78 4.31
C ASP A 179 21.50 7.07 3.82
N GLN A 180 20.29 6.93 3.29
CA GLN A 180 19.56 8.02 2.65
C GLN A 180 18.15 8.15 3.21
N ASN A 181 17.76 9.41 3.43
CA ASN A 181 16.39 9.77 3.73
C ASN A 181 15.79 10.47 2.52
N LYS A 182 14.61 10.03 2.09
CA LYS A 182 13.88 10.60 0.96
C LYS A 182 12.47 10.95 1.39
N VAL A 183 11.96 12.03 0.83
CA VAL A 183 10.56 12.41 0.98
C VAL A 183 9.89 12.20 -0.36
N ASN A 184 8.86 11.38 -0.39
CA ASN A 184 8.11 11.02 -1.58
C ASN A 184 6.65 11.43 -1.42
N PHE A 185 5.95 11.54 -2.54
CA PHE A 185 4.50 11.63 -2.53
C PHE A 185 3.89 10.30 -2.09
N GLY A 186 2.99 10.33 -1.12
CA GLY A 186 2.21 9.19 -0.67
C GLY A 186 0.73 9.36 -1.02
N CYS A 187 0.07 8.29 -1.39
CA CYS A 187 -1.37 8.29 -1.62
C CYS A 187 -2.01 6.97 -1.16
N GLN A 188 -3.31 7.03 -0.91
CA GLN A 188 -4.16 5.87 -0.66
C GLN A 188 -5.50 6.09 -1.32
N VAL A 189 -5.95 5.12 -2.09
CA VAL A 189 -7.31 5.07 -2.64
C VAL A 189 -7.93 3.76 -2.20
N SER A 190 -8.93 3.81 -1.33
CA SER A 190 -9.75 2.66 -0.94
C SER A 190 -11.05 2.75 -1.71
N ALA A 191 -11.18 1.92 -2.76
CA ALA A 191 -12.35 1.95 -3.64
C ALA A 191 -13.60 1.46 -2.90
N ILE A 192 -13.47 0.41 -2.09
CA ILE A 192 -14.54 -0.18 -1.30
C ILE A 192 -14.02 -0.46 0.10
N GLY A 193 -14.69 0.09 1.10
CA GLY A 193 -14.57 -0.23 2.51
C GLY A 193 -15.89 -0.77 3.03
N LEU A 194 -15.83 -1.87 3.76
CA LEU A 194 -16.93 -2.47 4.47
C LEU A 194 -16.64 -2.38 5.95
N GLU A 195 -17.62 -2.00 6.74
CA GLU A 195 -17.51 -2.02 8.20
C GLU A 195 -18.72 -2.68 8.83
N GLY A 196 -18.50 -3.42 9.92
CA GLY A 196 -19.57 -4.11 10.62
C GLY A 196 -19.26 -4.32 12.10
N GLY A 197 -20.29 -4.32 12.94
CA GLY A 197 -20.17 -4.51 14.38
C GLY A 197 -21.16 -3.74 15.20
N TRP A 198 -20.73 -3.31 16.39
CA TRP A 198 -21.53 -2.48 17.29
C TRP A 198 -21.50 -1.00 16.87
N PRO A 199 -22.45 -0.19 17.35
CA PRO A 199 -22.49 1.24 17.04
C PRO A 199 -21.18 1.99 17.30
N PHE A 200 -20.51 1.66 18.40
CA PHE A 200 -19.28 2.35 18.85
C PHE A 200 -17.99 1.66 18.43
N VAL A 201 -18.02 0.36 18.10
CA VAL A 201 -16.83 -0.41 17.69
C VAL A 201 -17.17 -1.30 16.52
N ARG A 202 -16.43 -1.16 15.42
CA ARG A 202 -16.64 -1.91 14.18
C ARG A 202 -15.34 -2.52 13.69
N ALA A 203 -15.43 -3.72 13.17
CA ALA A 203 -14.38 -4.25 12.29
C ALA A 203 -14.56 -3.66 10.90
N PHE A 204 -13.47 -3.45 10.18
CA PHE A 204 -13.53 -2.99 8.80
C PHE A 204 -12.60 -3.80 7.89
N LEU A 205 -12.95 -3.85 6.62
CA LEU A 205 -12.15 -4.39 5.53
C LEU A 205 -12.19 -3.40 4.37
N GLU A 206 -11.04 -3.04 3.85
CA GLU A 206 -10.87 -2.14 2.71
C GLU A 206 -10.12 -2.82 1.58
N LEU A 207 -10.56 -2.55 0.36
CA LEU A 207 -9.86 -2.91 -0.87
C LEU A 207 -9.49 -1.62 -1.61
N GLY A 208 -8.21 -1.50 -1.96
CA GLY A 208 -7.70 -0.30 -2.58
C GLY A 208 -6.26 -0.43 -3.03
N ALA A 209 -5.57 0.69 -3.10
CA ALA A 209 -4.14 0.75 -3.40
C ALA A 209 -3.51 1.98 -2.77
N GLY A 210 -2.32 1.84 -2.20
CA GLY A 210 -1.58 2.95 -1.61
C GLY A 210 -0.67 2.54 -0.46
N GLU A 211 -0.46 3.48 0.46
CA GLU A 211 0.45 3.30 1.59
C GLU A 211 -0.11 2.39 2.70
N GLN A 212 -1.42 2.17 2.74
CA GLN A 212 -2.06 1.19 3.62
C GLN A 212 -2.09 -0.22 3.01
N GLY A 213 -1.75 -0.37 1.73
CA GLY A 213 -1.75 -1.64 1.01
C GLY A 213 -2.95 -1.82 0.09
N TYR A 214 -3.00 -3.00 -0.53
CA TYR A 214 -4.10 -3.37 -1.46
C TYR A 214 -5.34 -3.87 -0.72
N ALA A 215 -5.15 -4.52 0.40
CA ALA A 215 -6.20 -4.91 1.33
C ALA A 215 -5.80 -4.47 2.74
N CYS A 216 -6.70 -3.81 3.46
CA CYS A 216 -6.50 -3.36 4.82
C CYS A 216 -7.68 -3.82 5.68
N PHE A 217 -7.41 -4.33 6.87
CA PHE A 217 -8.43 -4.71 7.83
C PHE A 217 -8.07 -4.19 9.22
N GLY A 218 -9.07 -3.97 10.04
CA GLY A 218 -8.82 -3.44 11.37
C GLY A 218 -10.06 -3.20 12.18
N VAL A 219 -9.91 -2.37 13.20
CA VAL A 219 -10.97 -1.99 14.12
C VAL A 219 -11.10 -0.47 14.14
N ARG A 220 -12.32 -0.01 14.24
CA ARG A 220 -12.73 1.39 14.24
C ARG A 220 -13.63 1.68 15.42
N ALA A 221 -13.30 2.70 16.20
CA ALA A 221 -14.14 3.25 17.25
C ALA A 221 -14.81 4.53 16.76
N LYS A 222 -16.11 4.68 17.06
CA LYS A 222 -16.94 5.84 16.71
C LYS A 222 -17.54 6.47 17.97
N PHE A 223 -17.47 7.80 18.10
CA PHE A 223 -17.93 8.55 19.27
C PHE A 223 -18.35 9.99 18.93
#